data_5c5d86a48caa6cde0907ab2ca57d6d91
#
_entry.id   5c5d86a48caa6cde0907ab2ca57d6d91
#
_cell.length_a   1.000
_cell.length_b   1.000
_cell.length_c   1.000
_cell.angle_alpha   90.00
_cell.angle_beta   90.00
_cell.angle_gamma   90.00
#
_symmetry.space_group_name_H-M   'P 1'
#
loop_
_entity.id
_entity.type
_entity.pdbx_description
1 polymer ?
#
loop_
_entity_poly.entity_id
_entity_poly.type
_entity_poly.pdbx_seq_one_letter_code
_entity_poly.pdbx_strand_id
1 'polypeptide(L)'
;VKHQSCTMKKKILKCCMVSALLLTSTVYAQQIQNIRGMVADTDGKPLSGVVVQVPGTKKQALTDVDGYFDLPITEGTKLSFSHPDFYSQETCYKKKGRFIVQMASRAMPGPEDKEIVVDRLRGTSKKGELTETIGFINGTSVTSTPTYNFLGAIQGRMPGLNIYRQGGDMPAAYGWKVRNSRTNLFLVDGIERDFYTMDPDQIESVQVLKDGLSTVMLGQRSAAGVINVITKKGNVGRPRFSFTAETGFEKALKLPDLLGAVDYITLVNEAYANDLREPGAYIEAYNPAIIEKYRNKENPYLYPDVDWYDELLNNTAPVHRYNFNVSGATNSFNYFVDLDWYRENGFFKTNDANSYNTNAQTNRFSVRSNLGVKVTSTTFMQINLAGRQERYNQPAAGTRSFYSNILTTRPNRYPVYNPDGSYGSYIDSKANQNLKGLLYDNGHQFKDSRHMSFDLTIKQKMDFLLDGLYLEATGSYYSATSYLTTRSKEFAA
;
A
#
# COMPACT_ATOMS: atom_id res chain seq x y z
N VAL A 1 -19.94 -57.15 19.05
CA VAL A 1 -18.92 -56.10 19.01
C VAL A 1 -17.49 -56.63 18.72
N LYS A 2 -17.25 -57.96 18.74
CA LYS A 2 -15.93 -58.58 18.44
C LYS A 2 -15.69 -58.95 16.98
N HIS A 3 -16.66 -58.86 16.08
CA HIS A 3 -16.51 -59.26 14.67
C HIS A 3 -16.20 -58.16 13.66
N GLN A 4 -16.34 -56.90 14.03
CA GLN A 4 -16.01 -55.76 13.13
C GLN A 4 -14.54 -55.31 13.19
N SER A 5 -13.79 -55.67 14.23
CA SER A 5 -12.39 -55.26 14.38
C SER A 5 -11.39 -56.06 13.54
N CYS A 6 -11.77 -57.28 13.11
CA CYS A 6 -10.86 -58.16 12.34
C CYS A 6 -10.86 -57.86 10.84
N THR A 7 -11.98 -57.35 10.30
CA THR A 7 -12.11 -57.02 8.87
C THR A 7 -11.43 -55.68 8.50
N MET A 8 -11.33 -54.76 9.45
CA MET A 8 -10.66 -53.48 9.22
C MET A 8 -9.13 -53.59 9.23
N LYS A 9 -8.56 -54.45 10.09
CA LYS A 9 -7.11 -54.73 10.08
C LYS A 9 -6.62 -55.43 8.82
N LYS A 10 -7.44 -56.33 8.20
CA LYS A 10 -7.10 -56.97 6.91
C LYS A 10 -7.20 -56.02 5.71
N LYS A 11 -8.06 -55.00 5.75
CA LYS A 11 -8.13 -54.00 4.68
C LYS A 11 -6.98 -52.98 4.77
N ILE A 12 -6.55 -52.60 5.96
CA ILE A 12 -5.41 -51.71 6.15
C ILE A 12 -4.10 -52.42 5.74
N LEU A 13 -3.95 -53.69 6.08
CA LEU A 13 -2.76 -54.44 5.68
C LEU A 13 -2.68 -54.69 4.16
N LYS A 14 -3.82 -54.86 3.46
CA LYS A 14 -3.84 -54.94 1.98
C LYS A 14 -3.56 -53.59 1.32
N CYS A 15 -4.01 -52.47 1.88
CA CYS A 15 -3.66 -51.15 1.38
C CYS A 15 -2.16 -50.84 1.57
N CYS A 16 -1.56 -51.22 2.69
CA CYS A 16 -0.12 -51.05 2.91
C CYS A 16 0.75 -51.96 2.05
N MET A 17 0.30 -53.17 1.66
CA MET A 17 1.04 -54.01 0.72
C MET A 17 0.91 -53.51 -0.73
N VAL A 18 -0.21 -52.97 -1.14
CA VAL A 18 -0.38 -52.38 -2.49
C VAL A 18 0.38 -51.08 -2.61
N SER A 19 0.48 -50.26 -1.54
CA SER A 19 1.34 -49.04 -1.54
C SER A 19 2.84 -49.37 -1.48
N ALA A 20 3.24 -50.51 -0.88
CA ALA A 20 4.64 -50.94 -0.87
C ALA A 20 5.08 -51.55 -2.23
N LEU A 21 4.15 -52.14 -3.01
CA LEU A 21 4.45 -52.63 -4.36
C LEU A 21 4.47 -51.54 -5.44
N LEU A 22 3.89 -50.38 -5.18
CA LEU A 22 3.95 -49.19 -6.07
C LEU A 22 5.18 -48.33 -5.86
N LEU A 23 6.00 -48.58 -4.85
CA LEU A 23 7.26 -47.91 -4.60
C LEU A 23 8.49 -48.57 -5.22
N THR A 24 8.33 -49.69 -5.93
CA THR A 24 9.39 -50.33 -6.67
C THR A 24 9.18 -50.20 -8.17
N SER A 25 9.16 -48.98 -8.67
CA SER A 25 9.27 -48.82 -10.10
C SER A 25 9.82 -47.46 -10.49
N THR A 26 10.85 -47.63 -11.24
CA THR A 26 11.44 -46.63 -12.12
C THR A 26 12.34 -45.60 -11.43
N VAL A 27 13.50 -46.03 -11.02
CA VAL A 27 14.70 -45.25 -11.28
C VAL A 27 14.81 -45.14 -12.80
N TYR A 28 14.13 -44.17 -13.40
CA TYR A 28 14.48 -43.71 -14.72
C TYR A 28 15.90 -43.14 -14.59
N ALA A 29 16.88 -43.81 -15.17
CA ALA A 29 18.17 -43.23 -15.40
C ALA A 29 17.93 -41.99 -16.24
N GLN A 30 17.92 -40.82 -15.58
CA GLN A 30 17.84 -39.52 -16.26
C GLN A 30 19.04 -39.43 -17.19
N GLN A 31 18.82 -39.52 -18.48
CA GLN A 31 19.88 -39.39 -19.48
C GLN A 31 20.47 -37.99 -19.36
N ILE A 32 21.74 -37.91 -19.03
CA ILE A 32 22.52 -36.70 -19.10
C ILE A 32 22.57 -36.29 -20.58
N GLN A 33 21.96 -35.15 -20.91
CA GLN A 33 22.02 -34.55 -22.25
C GLN A 33 22.81 -33.26 -22.20
N ASN A 34 23.67 -33.03 -23.21
CA ASN A 34 24.23 -31.71 -23.40
C ASN A 34 23.15 -30.75 -23.84
N ILE A 35 22.91 -29.73 -23.04
CA ILE A 35 21.86 -28.76 -23.27
C ILE A 35 22.51 -27.46 -23.71
N ARG A 36 22.06 -26.96 -24.86
CA ARG A 36 22.40 -25.65 -25.35
C ARG A 36 21.31 -24.66 -24.93
N GLY A 37 21.66 -23.71 -24.07
CA GLY A 37 20.81 -22.60 -23.65
C GLY A 37 21.37 -21.27 -24.08
N MET A 38 20.55 -20.22 -24.00
CA MET A 38 20.94 -18.84 -24.31
C MET A 38 20.63 -17.95 -23.10
N VAL A 39 21.54 -17.04 -22.77
CA VAL A 39 21.32 -15.98 -21.79
C VAL A 39 21.28 -14.64 -22.48
N ALA A 40 20.27 -13.85 -22.18
CA ALA A 40 20.07 -12.52 -22.73
C ALA A 40 19.75 -11.52 -21.61
N ASP A 41 19.84 -10.24 -21.88
CA ASP A 41 19.29 -9.20 -21.02
C ASP A 41 17.76 -9.09 -21.16
N THR A 42 17.15 -8.17 -20.43
CA THR A 42 15.70 -7.90 -20.50
C THR A 42 15.23 -7.42 -21.86
N ASP A 43 16.14 -6.87 -22.67
CA ASP A 43 15.86 -6.35 -24.03
C ASP A 43 16.12 -7.41 -25.12
N GLY A 44 16.52 -8.61 -24.71
CA GLY A 44 16.79 -9.72 -25.62
C GLY A 44 18.19 -9.72 -26.24
N LYS A 45 19.11 -8.85 -25.81
CA LYS A 45 20.48 -8.79 -26.26
C LYS A 45 21.30 -9.93 -25.62
N PRO A 46 22.08 -10.72 -26.38
CA PRO A 46 22.89 -11.79 -25.86
C PRO A 46 23.89 -11.33 -24.80
N LEU A 47 24.06 -12.12 -23.73
CA LEU A 47 25.00 -11.85 -22.64
C LEU A 47 26.15 -12.84 -22.68
N SER A 48 27.37 -12.35 -22.95
CA SER A 48 28.61 -13.13 -22.88
C SER A 48 29.21 -13.12 -21.47
N GLY A 49 29.94 -14.16 -21.09
CA GLY A 49 30.65 -14.21 -19.82
C GLY A 49 29.79 -14.52 -18.60
N VAL A 50 28.55 -14.92 -18.79
CA VAL A 50 27.66 -15.36 -17.68
C VAL A 50 28.13 -16.74 -17.22
N VAL A 51 28.39 -16.87 -15.91
CA VAL A 51 28.67 -18.16 -15.28
C VAL A 51 27.39 -18.90 -15.03
N VAL A 52 27.21 -20.03 -15.69
CA VAL A 52 26.07 -20.94 -15.51
C VAL A 52 26.54 -22.13 -14.67
N GLN A 53 26.01 -22.31 -13.49
CA GLN A 53 26.46 -23.33 -12.54
C GLN A 53 25.28 -24.19 -12.04
N VAL A 54 25.55 -25.48 -11.83
CA VAL A 54 24.63 -26.37 -11.08
C VAL A 54 24.96 -26.26 -9.60
N PRO A 55 24.06 -25.67 -8.76
CA PRO A 55 24.32 -25.49 -7.32
C PRO A 55 24.69 -26.82 -6.64
N GLY A 56 25.70 -26.79 -5.79
CA GLY A 56 26.19 -27.97 -5.07
C GLY A 56 27.08 -28.92 -5.90
N THR A 57 27.44 -28.58 -7.14
CA THR A 57 28.34 -29.37 -7.99
C THR A 57 29.45 -28.51 -8.57
N LYS A 58 30.48 -29.17 -9.14
CA LYS A 58 31.57 -28.49 -9.88
C LYS A 58 31.22 -28.22 -11.35
N LYS A 59 29.98 -28.53 -11.80
CA LYS A 59 29.57 -28.33 -13.18
C LYS A 59 29.23 -26.86 -13.41
N GLN A 60 30.00 -26.24 -14.33
CA GLN A 60 29.77 -24.86 -14.74
C GLN A 60 30.12 -24.66 -16.22
N ALA A 61 29.54 -23.68 -16.85
CA ALA A 61 29.84 -23.22 -18.20
C ALA A 61 29.83 -21.67 -18.24
N LEU A 62 30.54 -21.09 -19.21
CA LEU A 62 30.47 -19.66 -19.51
C LEU A 62 29.69 -19.46 -20.81
N THR A 63 28.92 -18.40 -20.90
CA THR A 63 28.25 -18.03 -22.15
C THR A 63 29.28 -17.44 -23.14
N ASP A 64 29.12 -17.80 -24.42
CA ASP A 64 29.89 -17.25 -25.54
C ASP A 64 29.47 -15.83 -25.92
N VAL A 65 30.05 -15.27 -26.99
CA VAL A 65 29.72 -13.92 -27.48
C VAL A 65 28.28 -13.75 -27.96
N ASP A 66 27.66 -14.86 -28.37
CA ASP A 66 26.24 -14.91 -28.78
C ASP A 66 25.30 -15.33 -27.64
N GLY A 67 25.79 -15.35 -26.40
CA GLY A 67 25.05 -15.66 -25.19
C GLY A 67 24.72 -17.14 -25.01
N TYR A 68 25.29 -18.05 -25.82
CA TYR A 68 25.02 -19.49 -25.68
C TYR A 68 25.93 -20.16 -24.67
N PHE A 69 25.43 -21.21 -24.02
CA PHE A 69 26.18 -22.11 -23.16
C PHE A 69 25.80 -23.56 -23.43
N ASP A 70 26.73 -24.47 -23.21
CA ASP A 70 26.51 -25.92 -23.29
C ASP A 70 26.87 -26.55 -21.95
N LEU A 71 25.94 -27.29 -21.36
CA LEU A 71 26.12 -27.93 -20.06
C LEU A 71 25.44 -29.32 -20.01
N PRO A 72 26.16 -30.38 -19.56
CA PRO A 72 25.60 -31.73 -19.43
C PRO A 72 24.78 -31.84 -18.16
N ILE A 73 23.46 -31.72 -18.30
CA ILE A 73 22.48 -31.79 -17.21
C ILE A 73 21.25 -32.62 -17.56
N THR A 74 20.43 -32.90 -16.57
CA THR A 74 19.14 -33.63 -16.70
C THR A 74 17.97 -32.67 -16.56
N GLU A 75 16.80 -33.07 -17.08
CA GLU A 75 15.57 -32.31 -16.89
C GLU A 75 15.25 -32.15 -15.39
N GLY A 76 14.79 -30.94 -14.98
CA GLY A 76 14.56 -30.60 -13.60
C GLY A 76 15.79 -30.09 -12.83
N THR A 77 16.99 -30.11 -13.44
CA THR A 77 18.20 -29.58 -12.78
C THR A 77 18.06 -28.06 -12.54
N LYS A 78 18.33 -27.64 -11.31
CA LYS A 78 18.40 -26.22 -10.93
C LYS A 78 19.72 -25.63 -11.44
N LEU A 79 19.64 -24.50 -12.12
CA LEU A 79 20.77 -23.75 -12.64
C LEU A 79 20.80 -22.37 -11.97
N SER A 80 21.99 -21.92 -11.62
CA SER A 80 22.27 -20.58 -11.14
C SER A 80 23.08 -19.82 -12.21
N PHE A 81 22.66 -18.61 -12.52
CA PHE A 81 23.27 -17.71 -13.48
C PHE A 81 23.84 -16.52 -12.72
N SER A 82 25.13 -16.21 -12.91
CA SER A 82 25.78 -15.09 -12.26
C SER A 82 26.69 -14.33 -13.21
N HIS A 83 26.65 -12.99 -13.11
CA HIS A 83 27.49 -12.06 -13.85
C HIS A 83 27.73 -10.82 -12.96
N PRO A 84 28.92 -10.17 -13.02
CA PRO A 84 29.22 -9.00 -12.19
C PRO A 84 28.18 -7.86 -12.34
N ASP A 85 27.72 -7.60 -13.55
CA ASP A 85 26.84 -6.47 -13.90
C ASP A 85 25.34 -6.82 -13.90
N PHE A 86 24.98 -8.08 -13.60
CA PHE A 86 23.60 -8.55 -13.62
C PHE A 86 23.20 -9.22 -12.31
N TYR A 87 21.91 -9.17 -11.97
CA TYR A 87 21.39 -9.88 -10.80
C TYR A 87 21.46 -11.39 -11.03
N SER A 88 21.99 -12.10 -10.04
CA SER A 88 22.02 -13.56 -10.09
C SER A 88 20.60 -14.12 -10.13
N GLN A 89 20.38 -15.10 -10.98
CA GLN A 89 19.06 -15.73 -11.16
C GLN A 89 19.20 -17.24 -11.07
N GLU A 90 18.17 -17.89 -10.52
CA GLU A 90 18.08 -19.35 -10.49
C GLU A 90 16.82 -19.80 -11.22
N THR A 91 16.95 -20.83 -12.04
CA THR A 91 15.80 -21.45 -12.74
C THR A 91 16.02 -22.94 -12.91
N CYS A 92 14.92 -23.68 -13.08
CA CYS A 92 14.99 -25.12 -13.36
C CYS A 92 14.90 -25.38 -14.87
N TYR A 93 15.77 -26.25 -15.38
CA TYR A 93 15.70 -26.65 -16.77
C TYR A 93 14.43 -27.47 -17.04
N LYS A 94 13.65 -27.07 -18.07
CA LYS A 94 12.47 -27.80 -18.58
C LYS A 94 12.68 -28.11 -20.07
N LYS A 95 12.48 -29.35 -20.45
CA LYS A 95 12.74 -29.87 -21.82
C LYS A 95 11.86 -29.29 -22.94
N LYS A 96 10.96 -28.35 -22.67
CA LYS A 96 10.06 -27.77 -23.69
C LYS A 96 10.65 -26.50 -24.31
N GLY A 97 11.05 -26.58 -25.60
CA GLY A 97 11.44 -25.42 -26.41
C GLY A 97 12.88 -24.95 -26.27
N ARG A 98 13.18 -23.74 -26.79
CA ARG A 98 14.48 -23.09 -26.61
C ARG A 98 14.61 -22.62 -25.17
N PHE A 99 15.69 -23.01 -24.51
CA PHE A 99 15.97 -22.59 -23.14
C PHE A 99 16.65 -21.21 -23.16
N ILE A 100 15.88 -20.16 -22.90
CA ILE A 100 16.36 -18.78 -22.86
C ILE A 100 16.15 -18.25 -21.44
N VAL A 101 17.20 -17.66 -20.85
CA VAL A 101 17.17 -17.04 -19.53
C VAL A 101 17.44 -15.55 -19.70
N GLN A 102 16.58 -14.70 -19.15
CA GLN A 102 16.77 -13.25 -19.18
C GLN A 102 17.28 -12.79 -17.81
N MET A 103 18.37 -12.02 -17.80
CA MET A 103 18.97 -11.45 -16.57
C MET A 103 18.74 -9.95 -16.53
N ALA A 104 18.39 -9.42 -15.35
CA ALA A 104 18.24 -8.00 -15.12
C ALA A 104 19.61 -7.37 -14.76
N SER A 105 19.95 -6.24 -15.37
CA SER A 105 21.19 -5.50 -15.10
C SER A 105 21.22 -4.97 -13.67
N ARG A 106 22.41 -5.01 -13.03
CA ARG A 106 22.72 -4.33 -11.76
C ARG A 106 23.11 -2.89 -11.95
N ALA A 107 23.48 -2.50 -13.17
CA ALA A 107 23.86 -1.13 -13.42
C ALA A 107 22.77 -0.18 -12.98
N MET A 108 23.10 0.80 -12.15
CA MET A 108 22.28 2.02 -12.08
C MET A 108 22.02 2.48 -13.52
N PRO A 109 20.82 3.01 -13.83
CA PRO A 109 20.51 3.42 -15.19
C PRO A 109 21.61 4.35 -15.69
N GLY A 110 22.44 3.80 -16.55
CA GLY A 110 23.51 4.49 -17.28
C GLY A 110 22.92 5.21 -18.47
N PRO A 111 23.65 5.30 -19.60
CA PRO A 111 23.20 5.98 -20.81
C PRO A 111 21.82 5.61 -21.33
N GLU A 112 21.22 4.48 -20.91
CA GLU A 112 19.85 4.04 -21.23
C GLU A 112 18.76 4.97 -20.68
N ASP A 113 19.04 5.78 -19.66
CA ASP A 113 18.18 6.86 -19.19
C ASP A 113 17.83 7.88 -20.31
N LYS A 114 18.58 7.87 -21.42
CA LYS A 114 18.34 8.73 -22.59
C LYS A 114 17.08 8.33 -23.39
N GLU A 115 16.63 7.09 -23.24
CA GLU A 115 15.46 6.58 -23.94
C GLU A 115 14.17 6.72 -23.12
N ILE A 116 14.24 7.09 -21.84
CA ILE A 116 13.04 7.38 -21.06
C ILE A 116 12.37 8.61 -21.67
N VAL A 117 11.19 8.38 -22.22
CA VAL A 117 10.34 9.43 -22.74
C VAL A 117 9.54 10.02 -21.58
N VAL A 118 9.69 11.31 -21.38
CA VAL A 118 8.97 12.07 -20.35
C VAL A 118 7.87 12.87 -21.01
N ASP A 119 6.63 12.66 -20.57
CA ASP A 119 5.51 13.49 -20.98
C ASP A 119 5.65 14.88 -20.37
N ARG A 120 5.83 15.87 -21.21
CA ARG A 120 5.78 17.29 -20.81
C ARG A 120 4.32 17.74 -20.79
N LEU A 121 4.04 18.90 -20.22
CA LEU A 121 2.70 19.49 -20.28
C LEU A 121 2.18 19.63 -21.73
N ARG A 122 3.12 19.74 -22.68
CA ARG A 122 2.83 19.64 -24.10
C ARG A 122 3.94 18.86 -24.81
N GLY A 123 3.55 17.73 -25.40
CA GLY A 123 4.46 16.84 -26.12
C GLY A 123 5.34 15.98 -25.20
N THR A 124 6.19 15.23 -25.80
CA THR A 124 7.13 14.29 -25.15
C THR A 124 8.56 14.65 -25.50
N SER A 125 9.49 14.37 -24.58
CA SER A 125 10.92 14.52 -24.83
C SER A 125 11.67 13.36 -24.17
N LYS A 126 12.83 12.99 -24.73
CA LYS A 126 13.70 12.04 -24.08
C LYS A 126 14.30 12.66 -22.82
N LYS A 127 14.40 11.91 -21.74
CA LYS A 127 14.91 12.42 -20.45
C LYS A 127 16.29 13.06 -20.57
N GLY A 128 17.18 12.51 -21.41
CA GLY A 128 18.52 13.07 -21.67
C GLY A 128 18.55 14.37 -22.46
N GLU A 129 17.46 14.77 -23.09
CA GLU A 129 17.31 15.98 -23.90
C GLU A 129 16.57 17.10 -23.16
N LEU A 130 16.11 16.80 -21.91
CA LEU A 130 15.41 17.78 -21.09
C LEU A 130 16.37 18.88 -20.60
N THR A 131 15.97 20.11 -20.85
CA THR A 131 16.63 21.31 -20.28
C THR A 131 16.00 21.71 -18.97
N GLU A 132 14.80 21.19 -18.66
CA GLU A 132 14.04 21.45 -17.45
C GLU A 132 14.41 20.46 -16.34
N THR A 133 14.21 20.89 -15.10
CA THR A 133 14.40 20.03 -13.92
C THR A 133 13.12 19.28 -13.57
N ILE A 134 12.94 18.11 -14.17
CA ILE A 134 11.78 17.25 -13.91
C ILE A 134 12.23 16.02 -13.11
N GLY A 135 11.60 15.80 -11.94
CA GLY A 135 11.69 14.52 -11.22
C GLY A 135 10.75 13.51 -11.89
N PHE A 136 11.17 12.27 -12.03
CA PHE A 136 10.40 11.23 -12.70
C PHE A 136 10.48 9.92 -11.93
N ILE A 137 9.35 9.21 -11.81
CA ILE A 137 9.26 7.83 -11.35
C ILE A 137 8.22 7.08 -12.19
N ASN A 138 8.54 5.87 -12.62
CA ASN A 138 7.62 5.05 -13.40
C ASN A 138 6.59 4.31 -12.52
N GLY A 139 5.48 3.88 -13.10
CA GLY A 139 4.39 3.20 -12.42
C GLY A 139 4.81 1.86 -11.79
N THR A 140 5.74 1.12 -12.41
CA THR A 140 6.26 -0.14 -11.85
C THR A 140 6.98 0.09 -10.52
N SER A 141 7.70 1.20 -10.39
CA SER A 141 8.32 1.60 -9.12
C SER A 141 7.27 2.06 -8.10
N VAL A 142 6.16 2.66 -8.53
CA VAL A 142 5.05 3.04 -7.64
C VAL A 142 4.38 1.80 -7.07
N THR A 143 4.05 0.81 -7.91
CA THR A 143 3.37 -0.43 -7.49
C THR A 143 4.26 -1.41 -6.74
N SER A 144 5.59 -1.24 -6.75
CA SER A 144 6.51 -2.10 -6.00
C SER A 144 6.39 -1.99 -4.47
N THR A 145 5.70 -0.98 -3.96
CA THR A 145 5.42 -0.81 -2.53
C THR A 145 3.95 -1.14 -2.26
N PRO A 146 3.66 -2.13 -1.41
CA PRO A 146 2.28 -2.48 -1.08
C PRO A 146 1.65 -1.37 -0.21
N THR A 147 1.04 -0.42 -0.85
CA THR A 147 0.31 0.68 -0.20
C THR A 147 -0.87 1.10 -1.06
N TYR A 148 -1.98 1.40 -0.41
CA TYR A 148 -3.15 1.93 -1.08
C TYR A 148 -3.06 3.41 -1.44
N ASN A 149 -2.12 4.12 -0.82
CA ASN A 149 -1.89 5.54 -1.06
C ASN A 149 -0.59 5.71 -1.82
N PHE A 150 -0.69 6.17 -3.07
CA PHE A 150 0.48 6.30 -3.92
C PHE A 150 1.51 7.32 -3.40
N LEU A 151 1.11 8.32 -2.57
CA LEU A 151 2.06 9.22 -1.91
C LEU A 151 3.02 8.44 -0.99
N GLY A 152 2.50 7.45 -0.26
CA GLY A 152 3.32 6.53 0.51
C GLY A 152 4.28 5.73 -0.36
N ALA A 153 3.84 5.32 -1.56
CA ALA A 153 4.66 4.56 -2.50
C ALA A 153 5.83 5.36 -3.07
N ILE A 154 5.70 6.68 -3.25
CA ILE A 154 6.73 7.54 -3.82
C ILE A 154 7.55 8.30 -2.76
N GLN A 155 7.27 8.11 -1.49
CA GLN A 155 7.98 8.76 -0.39
C GLN A 155 9.48 8.44 -0.43
N GLY A 156 10.33 9.47 -0.41
CA GLY A 156 11.79 9.34 -0.45
C GLY A 156 12.39 8.93 -1.81
N ARG A 157 11.57 8.76 -2.86
CA ARG A 157 12.03 8.27 -4.17
C ARG A 157 12.25 9.34 -5.23
N MET A 158 11.83 10.58 -4.97
CA MET A 158 11.96 11.67 -5.94
C MET A 158 12.74 12.84 -5.34
N PRO A 159 13.93 13.16 -5.87
CA PRO A 159 14.73 14.30 -5.39
C PRO A 159 13.96 15.61 -5.48
N GLY A 160 13.92 16.35 -4.37
CA GLY A 160 13.21 17.64 -4.27
C GLY A 160 11.71 17.52 -3.96
N LEU A 161 11.15 16.31 -3.88
CA LEU A 161 9.81 16.05 -3.34
C LEU A 161 9.94 15.46 -1.93
N ASN A 162 9.49 16.19 -0.94
CA ASN A 162 9.43 15.73 0.45
C ASN A 162 7.97 15.35 0.77
N ILE A 163 7.75 14.08 1.09
CA ILE A 163 6.47 13.54 1.51
C ILE A 163 6.63 13.07 2.95
N TYR A 164 5.71 13.44 3.81
CA TYR A 164 5.71 13.04 5.22
C TYR A 164 4.31 12.65 5.68
N ARG A 165 4.23 11.61 6.50
CA ARG A 165 2.98 11.17 7.12
C ARG A 165 2.60 12.12 8.25
N GLN A 166 1.35 12.57 8.28
CA GLN A 166 0.80 13.45 9.29
C GLN A 166 0.04 12.62 10.34
N GLY A 167 0.77 12.05 11.28
CA GLY A 167 0.18 11.20 12.32
C GLY A 167 0.17 9.71 11.98
N GLY A 168 -0.31 8.91 12.93
CA GLY A 168 -0.40 7.44 12.83
C GLY A 168 -1.83 6.92 12.66
N ASP A 169 -2.81 7.80 12.62
CA ASP A 169 -4.23 7.49 12.53
C ASP A 169 -4.66 7.06 11.10
N MET A 170 -5.80 6.40 11.02
CA MET A 170 -6.47 6.05 9.78
C MET A 170 -7.56 7.09 9.41
N PRO A 171 -7.78 7.35 8.10
CA PRO A 171 -6.90 7.02 7.00
C PRO A 171 -5.59 7.83 7.09
N ALA A 172 -4.48 7.24 6.65
CA ALA A 172 -3.19 7.92 6.71
C ALA A 172 -3.20 9.23 5.92
N ALA A 173 -3.00 10.35 6.60
CA ALA A 173 -2.85 11.65 5.97
C ALA A 173 -1.38 11.90 5.62
N TYR A 174 -1.13 12.42 4.42
CA TYR A 174 0.20 12.78 3.94
C TYR A 174 0.27 14.29 3.69
N GLY A 175 1.40 14.87 4.09
CA GLY A 175 1.81 16.21 3.66
C GLY A 175 2.93 16.10 2.63
N TRP A 176 3.08 17.10 1.79
CA TRP A 176 4.12 17.15 0.77
C TRP A 176 4.64 18.57 0.56
N LYS A 177 5.88 18.64 0.11
CA LYS A 177 6.56 19.90 -0.24
C LYS A 177 7.46 19.64 -1.44
N VAL A 178 7.48 20.55 -2.39
CA VAL A 178 8.44 20.56 -3.49
C VAL A 178 9.50 21.64 -3.18
N ARG A 179 10.78 21.25 -3.11
CA ARG A 179 11.89 22.15 -2.73
C ARG A 179 11.59 22.94 -1.45
N ASN A 180 11.00 22.27 -0.46
CA ASN A 180 10.56 22.83 0.82
C ASN A 180 9.39 23.84 0.74
N SER A 181 8.84 24.11 -0.45
CA SER A 181 7.64 24.92 -0.62
C SER A 181 6.40 24.06 -0.70
N ARG A 182 5.31 24.47 -0.07
CA ARG A 182 4.02 23.77 -0.15
C ARG A 182 3.39 24.04 -1.52
N THR A 183 3.29 23.02 -2.37
CA THR A 183 2.54 23.12 -3.62
C THR A 183 1.12 22.62 -3.44
N ASN A 184 0.17 23.30 -4.09
CA ASN A 184 -1.24 22.90 -4.14
C ASN A 184 -1.68 22.64 -5.59
N LEU A 185 -0.75 22.68 -6.55
CA LEU A 185 -1.08 22.44 -7.95
C LEU A 185 -0.72 21.01 -8.34
N PHE A 186 -1.75 20.28 -8.69
CA PHE A 186 -1.68 18.89 -9.11
C PHE A 186 -2.34 18.72 -10.47
N LEU A 187 -1.72 17.92 -11.31
CA LEU A 187 -2.25 17.58 -12.62
C LEU A 187 -2.41 16.07 -12.73
N VAL A 188 -3.46 15.65 -13.38
CA VAL A 188 -3.65 14.27 -13.85
C VAL A 188 -3.87 14.36 -15.36
N ASP A 189 -2.97 13.75 -16.12
CA ASP A 189 -2.93 13.85 -17.59
C ASP A 189 -2.96 15.31 -18.11
N GLY A 190 -2.28 16.22 -17.37
CA GLY A 190 -2.21 17.65 -17.69
C GLY A 190 -3.41 18.50 -17.24
N ILE A 191 -4.42 17.92 -16.61
CA ILE A 191 -5.63 18.60 -16.12
C ILE A 191 -5.56 18.74 -14.60
N GLU A 192 -5.83 19.96 -14.09
CA GLU A 192 -5.83 20.22 -12.65
C GLU A 192 -6.94 19.47 -11.93
N ARG A 193 -6.55 18.63 -10.95
CA ARG A 193 -7.48 17.91 -10.08
C ARG A 193 -6.77 17.25 -8.90
N ASP A 194 -7.53 16.84 -7.90
CA ASP A 194 -7.01 16.04 -6.79
C ASP A 194 -6.55 14.67 -7.27
N PHE A 195 -5.32 14.29 -6.90
CA PHE A 195 -4.68 13.05 -7.35
C PHE A 195 -4.43 12.06 -6.20
N TYR A 196 -4.36 12.53 -4.96
CA TYR A 196 -4.05 11.67 -3.80
C TYR A 196 -5.09 10.56 -3.58
N THR A 197 -6.16 10.61 -4.35
CA THR A 197 -7.21 9.61 -4.35
C THR A 197 -7.01 8.51 -5.40
N MET A 198 -5.96 8.58 -6.21
CA MET A 198 -5.70 7.59 -7.28
C MET A 198 -5.13 6.29 -6.72
N ASP A 199 -5.46 5.21 -7.38
CA ASP A 199 -4.84 3.92 -7.12
C ASP A 199 -3.47 3.81 -7.80
N PRO A 200 -2.44 3.22 -7.13
CA PRO A 200 -1.13 3.01 -7.73
C PRO A 200 -1.14 2.27 -9.08
N ASP A 201 -2.06 1.30 -9.26
CA ASP A 201 -2.15 0.53 -10.49
C ASP A 201 -2.69 1.32 -11.69
N GLN A 202 -3.29 2.48 -11.48
CA GLN A 202 -3.74 3.39 -12.53
C GLN A 202 -2.63 4.28 -13.09
N ILE A 203 -1.45 4.31 -12.44
CA ILE A 203 -0.39 5.26 -12.70
C ILE A 203 0.65 4.68 -13.67
N GLU A 204 0.93 5.39 -14.76
CA GLU A 204 2.02 5.13 -15.69
C GLU A 204 3.32 5.76 -15.20
N SER A 205 3.24 7.03 -14.76
CA SER A 205 4.38 7.74 -14.19
C SER A 205 3.93 8.91 -13.30
N VAL A 206 4.82 9.32 -12.40
CA VAL A 206 4.67 10.55 -11.61
C VAL A 206 5.84 11.46 -11.92
N GLN A 207 5.55 12.71 -12.17
CA GLN A 207 6.51 13.74 -12.51
C GLN A 207 6.41 14.89 -11.52
N VAL A 208 7.54 15.47 -11.16
CA VAL A 208 7.60 16.69 -10.35
C VAL A 208 8.31 17.76 -11.14
N LEU A 209 7.55 18.76 -11.56
CA LEU A 209 8.03 19.94 -12.27
C LEU A 209 8.56 20.93 -11.23
N LYS A 210 9.85 21.24 -11.27
CA LYS A 210 10.53 21.91 -10.14
C LYS A 210 11.06 23.29 -10.48
N ASP A 211 11.08 23.69 -11.73
CA ASP A 211 11.64 24.98 -12.18
C ASP A 211 10.65 25.79 -13.00
N GLY A 212 11.00 27.07 -13.20
CA GLY A 212 10.15 28.00 -13.93
C GLY A 212 9.97 27.63 -15.42
N LEU A 213 10.97 26.96 -16.03
CA LEU A 213 10.86 26.56 -17.43
C LEU A 213 9.81 25.45 -17.63
N SER A 214 9.82 24.44 -16.71
CA SER A 214 8.85 23.34 -16.76
C SER A 214 7.42 23.77 -16.37
N THR A 215 7.27 24.88 -15.62
CA THR A 215 5.97 25.30 -15.08
C THR A 215 5.43 26.60 -15.67
N VAL A 216 6.19 27.29 -16.55
CA VAL A 216 5.82 28.62 -17.08
C VAL A 216 4.40 28.69 -17.68
N MET A 217 3.95 27.58 -18.29
CA MET A 217 2.62 27.51 -18.92
C MET A 217 1.46 27.48 -17.90
N LEU A 218 1.76 27.21 -16.62
CA LEU A 218 0.77 27.10 -15.55
C LEU A 218 0.67 28.39 -14.71
N GLY A 219 1.51 29.39 -15.04
CA GLY A 219 1.50 30.70 -14.41
C GLY A 219 1.97 30.68 -12.95
N GLN A 220 1.63 31.74 -12.23
CA GLN A 220 2.12 31.98 -10.84
C GLN A 220 1.72 30.86 -9.85
N ARG A 221 0.62 30.19 -10.05
CA ARG A 221 0.15 29.10 -9.19
C ARG A 221 1.12 27.92 -9.12
N SER A 222 1.98 27.78 -10.11
CA SER A 222 2.99 26.71 -10.22
C SER A 222 4.35 27.09 -9.61
N ALA A 223 4.50 28.28 -9.04
CA ALA A 223 5.78 28.78 -8.51
C ALA A 223 6.41 27.86 -7.43
N ALA A 224 5.59 27.16 -6.65
CA ALA A 224 6.04 26.17 -5.67
C ALA A 224 6.36 24.78 -6.27
N GLY A 225 6.29 24.62 -7.60
CA GLY A 225 6.39 23.35 -8.31
C GLY A 225 5.03 22.69 -8.52
N VAL A 226 5.01 21.66 -9.34
CA VAL A 226 3.80 20.93 -9.75
C VAL A 226 4.04 19.44 -9.69
N ILE A 227 3.07 18.69 -9.20
CA ILE A 227 3.06 17.23 -9.30
C ILE A 227 2.11 16.85 -10.44
N ASN A 228 2.65 16.20 -11.46
CA ASN A 228 1.89 15.71 -12.60
C ASN A 228 1.87 14.18 -12.61
N VAL A 229 0.69 13.60 -12.62
CA VAL A 229 0.47 12.15 -12.69
C VAL A 229 -0.02 11.80 -14.07
N ILE A 230 0.67 10.88 -14.71
CA ILE A 230 0.27 10.31 -16.01
C ILE A 230 -0.39 8.98 -15.77
N THR A 231 -1.57 8.79 -16.33
CA THR A 231 -2.32 7.55 -16.16
C THR A 231 -2.01 6.52 -17.25
N LYS A 232 -2.13 5.24 -16.92
CA LYS A 232 -1.89 4.13 -17.85
C LYS A 232 -2.82 4.20 -19.07
N LYS A 233 -2.27 3.88 -20.23
CA LYS A 233 -2.98 3.74 -21.50
C LYS A 233 -2.71 2.35 -22.06
N GLY A 234 -3.53 1.93 -23.03
CA GLY A 234 -3.29 0.69 -23.76
C GLY A 234 -2.10 0.81 -24.70
N ASN A 235 -1.23 -0.19 -24.71
CA ASN A 235 -0.12 -0.31 -25.66
C ASN A 235 -0.49 -1.28 -26.79
N VAL A 236 0.02 -1.04 -28.00
CA VAL A 236 -0.20 -1.89 -29.18
C VAL A 236 0.26 -3.31 -28.90
N GLY A 237 -0.61 -4.28 -29.17
CA GLY A 237 -0.33 -5.69 -28.90
C GLY A 237 -1.57 -6.47 -28.48
N ARG A 238 -1.35 -7.70 -28.01
CA ARG A 238 -2.45 -8.54 -27.49
C ARG A 238 -3.01 -7.93 -26.20
N PRO A 239 -4.33 -8.10 -25.94
CA PRO A 239 -4.91 -7.70 -24.66
C PRO A 239 -4.14 -8.30 -23.48
N ARG A 240 -3.84 -7.46 -22.49
CA ARG A 240 -3.21 -7.87 -21.23
C ARG A 240 -4.22 -7.76 -20.11
N PHE A 241 -4.34 -8.83 -19.35
CA PHE A 241 -5.18 -8.90 -18.16
C PHE A 241 -4.26 -9.02 -16.96
N SER A 242 -4.52 -8.25 -15.92
CA SER A 242 -3.82 -8.34 -14.64
C SER A 242 -4.84 -8.44 -13.52
N PHE A 243 -4.60 -9.36 -12.58
CA PHE A 243 -5.35 -9.46 -11.35
C PHE A 243 -4.37 -9.50 -10.19
N THR A 244 -4.53 -8.57 -9.25
CA THR A 244 -3.73 -8.49 -8.04
C THR A 244 -4.65 -8.68 -6.84
N ALA A 245 -4.29 -9.62 -5.96
CA ALA A 245 -4.98 -9.85 -4.69
C ALA A 245 -3.96 -9.72 -3.56
N GLU A 246 -4.19 -8.78 -2.68
CA GLU A 246 -3.34 -8.51 -1.53
C GLU A 246 -4.16 -8.67 -0.24
N THR A 247 -3.65 -9.46 0.68
CA THR A 247 -4.21 -9.64 2.02
C THR A 247 -3.07 -9.54 3.03
N GLY A 248 -3.25 -8.73 4.03
CA GLY A 248 -2.24 -8.51 5.05
C GLY A 248 -2.84 -8.11 6.39
N PHE A 249 -1.95 -7.92 7.34
CA PHE A 249 -2.28 -7.41 8.66
C PHE A 249 -1.38 -6.22 8.97
N GLU A 250 -1.98 -5.16 9.45
CA GLU A 250 -1.27 -4.03 10.03
C GLU A 250 -1.03 -4.28 11.52
N LYS A 251 0.10 -3.80 12.01
CA LYS A 251 0.46 -3.81 13.42
C LYS A 251 1.09 -2.47 13.78
N ALA A 252 0.77 -1.96 14.98
CA ALA A 252 1.46 -0.81 15.51
C ALA A 252 2.95 -1.13 15.69
N LEU A 253 3.84 -0.35 15.05
CA LEU A 253 5.29 -0.53 15.15
C LEU A 253 5.78 -0.30 16.59
N LYS A 254 5.22 0.71 17.25
CA LYS A 254 5.49 1.06 18.64
C LYS A 254 4.28 1.82 19.20
N LEU A 255 3.84 1.41 20.36
CA LEU A 255 2.95 2.19 21.23
C LEU A 255 3.80 2.78 22.35
N PRO A 256 3.52 4.00 22.85
CA PRO A 256 4.13 4.49 24.08
C PRO A 256 3.87 3.54 25.23
N ASP A 257 4.88 3.30 26.05
CA ASP A 257 4.72 2.52 27.27
C ASP A 257 3.95 3.35 28.31
N LEU A 258 2.77 2.90 28.70
CA LEU A 258 1.96 3.57 29.72
C LEU A 258 2.29 2.99 31.09
N LEU A 259 2.27 3.86 32.10
CA LEU A 259 2.51 3.47 33.48
C LEU A 259 1.29 2.74 34.07
N GLY A 260 1.51 1.72 34.89
CA GLY A 260 0.50 1.17 35.77
C GLY A 260 0.13 2.14 36.90
N ALA A 261 -0.96 1.84 37.60
CA ALA A 261 -1.47 2.71 38.67
C ALA A 261 -0.46 3.00 39.77
N VAL A 262 0.30 1.99 40.23
CA VAL A 262 1.28 2.14 41.32
C VAL A 262 2.40 3.09 40.91
N ASP A 263 2.98 2.90 39.75
CA ASP A 263 4.06 3.76 39.25
C ASP A 263 3.55 5.18 38.97
N TYR A 264 2.36 5.31 38.36
CA TYR A 264 1.73 6.59 38.14
C TYR A 264 1.55 7.41 39.41
N ILE A 265 0.91 6.83 40.46
CA ILE A 265 0.64 7.56 41.72
C ILE A 265 1.93 7.85 42.50
N THR A 266 2.95 7.00 42.38
CA THR A 266 4.26 7.25 42.97
C THR A 266 4.94 8.44 42.37
N LEU A 267 4.95 8.52 41.01
CA LEU A 267 5.51 9.68 40.29
C LEU A 267 4.70 10.94 40.49
N VAL A 268 3.39 10.85 40.64
CA VAL A 268 2.55 12.00 41.02
C VAL A 268 2.97 12.56 42.39
N ASN A 269 3.16 11.71 43.40
CA ASN A 269 3.65 12.17 44.71
C ASN A 269 5.04 12.82 44.60
N GLU A 270 5.95 12.25 43.81
CA GLU A 270 7.27 12.84 43.53
C GLU A 270 7.16 14.21 42.86
N ALA A 271 6.30 14.34 41.86
CA ALA A 271 6.07 15.61 41.18
C ALA A 271 5.55 16.68 42.15
N TYR A 272 4.57 16.35 42.98
CA TYR A 272 4.08 17.27 44.02
C TYR A 272 5.17 17.68 44.97
N ALA A 273 6.05 16.73 45.44
CA ALA A 273 7.18 17.05 46.29
C ALA A 273 8.17 18.03 45.65
N ASN A 274 8.41 17.87 44.35
CA ASN A 274 9.32 18.74 43.59
C ASN A 274 8.74 20.13 43.29
N ASP A 275 7.42 20.26 43.18
CA ASP A 275 6.75 21.52 42.92
C ASP A 275 6.66 22.43 44.17
N LEU A 276 6.71 21.85 45.38
CA LEU A 276 6.63 22.60 46.61
C LEU A 276 8.00 23.17 47.00
N ARG A 277 8.14 24.51 46.90
CA ARG A 277 9.38 25.24 47.20
C ARG A 277 9.65 25.43 48.70
N GLU A 278 8.67 25.15 49.54
CA GLU A 278 8.82 25.34 51.00
C GLU A 278 8.95 23.99 51.71
N PRO A 279 10.04 23.77 52.49
CA PRO A 279 10.20 22.59 53.32
C PRO A 279 9.06 22.47 54.33
N GLY A 280 8.38 21.32 54.31
CA GLY A 280 7.32 21.00 55.27
C GLY A 280 5.88 21.27 54.79
N ALA A 281 5.71 21.88 53.58
CA ALA A 281 4.37 22.06 52.98
C ALA A 281 3.89 20.86 52.15
N TYR A 282 4.67 19.79 52.09
CA TYR A 282 4.35 18.61 51.30
C TYR A 282 3.15 17.82 51.88
N ILE A 283 2.09 17.78 51.07
CA ILE A 283 0.97 16.88 51.33
C ILE A 283 1.00 15.84 50.18
N GLU A 284 1.19 14.59 50.54
CA GLU A 284 1.12 13.51 49.57
C GLU A 284 -0.25 13.49 48.90
N ALA A 285 -0.26 13.55 47.57
CA ALA A 285 -1.50 13.42 46.82
C ALA A 285 -2.15 12.06 47.02
N TYR A 286 -1.31 11.04 47.21
CA TYR A 286 -1.72 9.68 47.57
C TYR A 286 -1.00 9.20 48.83
N ASN A 287 -1.76 8.85 49.85
CA ASN A 287 -1.24 8.29 51.09
C ASN A 287 -0.56 6.91 50.84
N PRO A 288 0.58 6.58 51.46
CA PRO A 288 1.24 5.29 51.30
C PRO A 288 0.34 4.09 51.51
N ALA A 289 -0.62 4.17 52.45
CA ALA A 289 -1.60 3.09 52.69
C ALA A 289 -2.51 2.86 51.44
N ILE A 290 -2.80 3.90 50.65
CA ILE A 290 -3.55 3.80 49.39
C ILE A 290 -2.68 3.16 48.34
N ILE A 291 -1.40 3.51 48.26
CA ILE A 291 -0.45 2.92 47.31
C ILE A 291 -0.35 1.42 47.50
N GLU A 292 -0.32 0.95 48.78
CA GLU A 292 -0.31 -0.48 49.08
C GLU A 292 -1.60 -1.20 48.63
N LYS A 293 -2.75 -0.55 48.73
CA LYS A 293 -4.02 -1.11 48.23
C LYS A 293 -4.02 -1.31 46.70
N TYR A 294 -3.45 -0.36 45.94
CA TYR A 294 -3.21 -0.53 44.51
C TYR A 294 -2.24 -1.67 44.20
N ARG A 295 -1.12 -1.75 44.99
CA ARG A 295 -0.11 -2.79 44.81
C ARG A 295 -0.69 -4.18 45.09
N ASN A 296 -1.52 -4.31 46.12
CA ASN A 296 -2.15 -5.57 46.53
C ASN A 296 -3.42 -5.88 45.70
N LYS A 297 -3.87 -4.97 44.83
CA LYS A 297 -5.12 -5.11 44.04
C LYS A 297 -6.32 -5.45 44.93
N GLU A 298 -6.44 -4.80 46.09
CA GLU A 298 -7.46 -5.14 47.09
C GLU A 298 -8.89 -5.06 46.58
N ASN A 299 -9.22 -4.02 45.84
CA ASN A 299 -10.54 -3.82 45.21
C ASN A 299 -10.42 -3.11 43.84
N PRO A 300 -10.62 -3.82 42.76
CA PRO A 300 -10.42 -3.25 41.39
C PRO A 300 -11.42 -2.13 41.03
N TYR A 301 -12.49 -1.99 41.77
CA TYR A 301 -13.47 -0.92 41.55
C TYR A 301 -13.08 0.38 42.26
N LEU A 302 -12.47 0.27 43.45
CA LEU A 302 -12.01 1.41 44.26
C LEU A 302 -10.56 1.79 43.92
N TYR A 303 -9.73 0.81 43.57
CA TYR A 303 -8.31 0.96 43.24
C TYR A 303 -8.03 0.40 41.84
N PRO A 304 -8.63 0.99 40.79
CA PRO A 304 -8.47 0.49 39.43
C PRO A 304 -7.05 0.67 38.92
N ASP A 305 -6.59 -0.32 38.14
CA ASP A 305 -5.35 -0.30 37.38
C ASP A 305 -5.63 -0.83 35.99
N VAL A 306 -6.03 0.08 35.08
CA VAL A 306 -6.55 -0.25 33.75
C VAL A 306 -5.50 -0.03 32.68
N ASP A 307 -5.15 -1.09 31.96
CA ASP A 307 -4.42 -0.97 30.70
C ASP A 307 -5.39 -0.65 29.57
N TRP A 308 -5.44 0.64 29.19
CA TRP A 308 -6.35 1.12 28.16
C TRP A 308 -6.00 0.60 26.76
N TYR A 309 -4.74 0.21 26.47
CA TYR A 309 -4.41 -0.42 25.20
C TYR A 309 -5.02 -1.81 25.10
N ASP A 310 -4.82 -2.64 26.14
CA ASP A 310 -5.36 -3.99 26.17
C ASP A 310 -6.90 -3.97 26.16
N GLU A 311 -7.53 -3.03 26.85
CA GLU A 311 -8.99 -2.93 26.91
C GLU A 311 -9.63 -2.54 25.56
N LEU A 312 -8.97 -1.69 24.75
CA LEU A 312 -9.60 -1.00 23.65
C LEU A 312 -9.05 -1.37 22.28
N LEU A 313 -7.81 -1.90 22.19
CA LEU A 313 -7.13 -2.14 20.94
C LEU A 313 -6.90 -3.62 20.65
N ASN A 314 -7.02 -3.99 19.40
CA ASN A 314 -6.54 -5.27 18.87
C ASN A 314 -5.07 -5.13 18.49
N ASN A 315 -4.31 -6.21 18.60
CA ASN A 315 -2.89 -6.24 18.26
C ASN A 315 -2.63 -6.10 16.75
N THR A 316 -3.60 -6.47 15.92
CA THR A 316 -3.50 -6.45 14.45
C THR A 316 -4.82 -6.01 13.84
N ALA A 317 -4.73 -5.41 12.66
CA ALA A 317 -5.88 -5.01 11.86
C ALA A 317 -5.75 -5.57 10.43
N PRO A 318 -6.78 -6.25 9.89
CA PRO A 318 -6.72 -6.81 8.55
C PRO A 318 -6.86 -5.74 7.48
N VAL A 319 -6.13 -5.94 6.38
CA VAL A 319 -6.20 -5.14 5.16
C VAL A 319 -6.35 -6.06 3.95
N HIS A 320 -7.22 -5.68 3.01
CA HIS A 320 -7.50 -6.42 1.78
C HIS A 320 -7.55 -5.47 0.60
N ARG A 321 -6.96 -5.87 -0.51
CA ARG A 321 -7.04 -5.16 -1.78
C ARG A 321 -7.18 -6.14 -2.93
N TYR A 322 -8.08 -5.84 -3.85
CA TYR A 322 -8.25 -6.58 -5.09
C TYR A 322 -8.27 -5.58 -6.24
N ASN A 323 -7.35 -5.76 -7.18
CA ASN A 323 -7.28 -4.95 -8.38
C ASN A 323 -7.40 -5.85 -9.61
N PHE A 324 -8.21 -5.43 -10.57
CA PHE A 324 -8.31 -6.05 -11.88
C PHE A 324 -8.15 -4.98 -12.94
N ASN A 325 -7.22 -5.19 -13.86
CA ASN A 325 -7.10 -4.29 -15.00
C ASN A 325 -6.94 -5.03 -16.32
N VAL A 326 -7.38 -4.39 -17.37
CA VAL A 326 -7.25 -4.84 -18.74
C VAL A 326 -6.77 -3.70 -19.61
N SER A 327 -5.79 -3.97 -20.47
CA SER A 327 -5.25 -3.00 -21.40
C SER A 327 -4.93 -3.62 -22.76
N GLY A 328 -5.00 -2.81 -23.79
CA GLY A 328 -4.63 -3.23 -25.13
C GLY A 328 -4.77 -2.09 -26.12
N ALA A 329 -4.17 -2.25 -27.28
CA ALA A 329 -4.33 -1.31 -28.37
C ALA A 329 -4.21 -2.00 -29.74
N THR A 330 -4.89 -1.43 -30.69
CA THR A 330 -4.73 -1.64 -32.14
C THR A 330 -4.21 -0.36 -32.77
N ASN A 331 -4.04 -0.33 -34.11
CA ASN A 331 -3.65 0.89 -34.81
C ASN A 331 -4.70 2.02 -34.73
N SER A 332 -5.95 1.69 -34.37
CA SER A 332 -7.07 2.66 -34.37
C SER A 332 -7.73 2.84 -33.01
N PHE A 333 -7.45 1.99 -32.06
CA PHE A 333 -8.12 2.00 -30.76
C PHE A 333 -7.14 1.56 -29.67
N ASN A 334 -7.10 2.31 -28.57
CA ASN A 334 -6.41 1.89 -27.33
C ASN A 334 -7.37 1.96 -26.15
N TYR A 335 -7.14 1.10 -25.18
CA TYR A 335 -7.94 1.07 -23.96
C TYR A 335 -7.13 0.61 -22.77
N PHE A 336 -7.47 1.18 -21.64
CA PHE A 336 -7.08 0.74 -20.32
C PHE A 336 -8.31 0.85 -19.41
N VAL A 337 -8.67 -0.24 -18.74
CA VAL A 337 -9.76 -0.28 -17.76
C VAL A 337 -9.22 -0.91 -16.49
N ASP A 338 -9.51 -0.27 -15.36
CA ASP A 338 -9.04 -0.66 -14.04
C ASP A 338 -10.21 -0.63 -13.05
N LEU A 339 -10.29 -1.66 -12.22
CA LEU A 339 -11.22 -1.81 -11.13
C LEU A 339 -10.44 -2.14 -9.86
N ASP A 340 -10.60 -1.37 -8.81
CA ASP A 340 -9.93 -1.57 -7.53
C ASP A 340 -10.94 -1.57 -6.39
N TRP A 341 -10.80 -2.53 -5.49
CA TRP A 341 -11.48 -2.57 -4.21
C TRP A 341 -10.47 -2.71 -3.08
N TYR A 342 -10.61 -1.84 -2.09
CA TYR A 342 -9.73 -1.76 -0.93
C TYR A 342 -10.54 -1.70 0.35
N ARG A 343 -10.14 -2.48 1.35
CA ARG A 343 -10.68 -2.45 2.70
C ARG A 343 -9.56 -2.53 3.72
N GLU A 344 -9.60 -1.61 4.67
CA GLU A 344 -8.68 -1.51 5.80
C GLU A 344 -9.49 -1.33 7.08
N ASN A 345 -9.20 -2.14 8.10
CA ASN A 345 -9.79 -2.01 9.42
C ASN A 345 -8.82 -1.33 10.38
N GLY A 346 -9.34 -0.62 11.38
CA GLY A 346 -8.54 -0.08 12.47
C GLY A 346 -8.35 -1.07 13.60
N PHE A 347 -7.67 -0.59 14.64
CA PHE A 347 -7.29 -1.42 15.79
C PHE A 347 -8.33 -1.46 16.91
N PHE A 348 -9.40 -0.66 16.86
CA PHE A 348 -10.38 -0.64 17.94
C PHE A 348 -11.13 -1.97 18.06
N LYS A 349 -11.29 -2.44 19.30
CA LYS A 349 -12.20 -3.54 19.61
C LYS A 349 -13.63 -3.12 19.36
N THR A 350 -14.48 -4.04 18.95
CA THR A 350 -15.91 -3.81 18.68
C THR A 350 -16.77 -4.61 19.60
N ASN A 351 -18.02 -4.17 19.77
CA ASN A 351 -19.03 -4.87 20.53
C ASN A 351 -20.15 -5.34 19.58
N ASP A 352 -20.45 -6.63 19.61
CA ASP A 352 -21.49 -7.25 18.78
C ASP A 352 -22.92 -6.90 19.23
N ALA A 353 -23.07 -6.28 20.41
CA ALA A 353 -24.37 -5.79 20.89
C ALA A 353 -24.91 -4.61 20.07
N ASN A 354 -24.05 -3.90 19.33
CA ASN A 354 -24.44 -2.80 18.48
C ASN A 354 -24.78 -3.23 17.06
N SER A 355 -25.83 -2.66 16.48
CA SER A 355 -26.16 -2.82 15.05
C SER A 355 -25.22 -2.08 14.09
N TYR A 356 -24.21 -1.38 14.62
CA TYR A 356 -23.23 -0.58 13.88
C TYR A 356 -21.81 -0.89 14.36
N ASN A 357 -20.86 -0.71 13.46
CA ASN A 357 -19.45 -0.90 13.77
C ASN A 357 -18.83 0.43 14.22
N THR A 358 -18.18 0.43 15.38
CA THR A 358 -17.47 1.59 15.93
C THR A 358 -15.97 1.59 15.62
N ASN A 359 -15.42 0.50 15.05
CA ASN A 359 -14.03 0.48 14.64
C ASN A 359 -13.80 1.47 13.48
N ALA A 360 -12.61 2.04 13.43
CA ALA A 360 -12.15 2.74 12.24
C ALA A 360 -12.11 1.75 11.04
N GLN A 361 -12.69 2.12 9.93
CA GLN A 361 -12.71 1.27 8.73
C GLN A 361 -12.79 2.11 7.47
N THR A 362 -11.89 1.84 6.53
CA THR A 362 -11.95 2.39 5.17
C THR A 362 -12.45 1.30 4.22
N ASN A 363 -13.43 1.63 3.40
CA ASN A 363 -13.89 0.80 2.29
C ASN A 363 -13.96 1.66 1.03
N ARG A 364 -13.20 1.29 0.00
CA ARG A 364 -13.03 2.07 -1.22
C ARG A 364 -13.26 1.21 -2.44
N PHE A 365 -13.98 1.74 -3.39
CA PHE A 365 -14.12 1.22 -4.73
C PHE A 365 -13.71 2.29 -5.73
N SER A 366 -12.88 1.91 -6.70
CA SER A 366 -12.39 2.81 -7.74
C SER A 366 -12.53 2.16 -9.12
N VAL A 367 -12.85 2.96 -10.10
CA VAL A 367 -12.88 2.57 -11.52
C VAL A 367 -12.20 3.64 -12.36
N ARG A 368 -11.42 3.21 -13.34
CA ARG A 368 -10.85 4.09 -14.37
C ARG A 368 -10.98 3.44 -15.75
N SER A 369 -11.30 4.24 -16.75
CA SER A 369 -11.32 3.83 -18.14
C SER A 369 -10.70 4.93 -19.00
N ASN A 370 -9.61 4.61 -19.68
CA ASN A 370 -8.93 5.48 -20.63
C ASN A 370 -9.06 4.86 -22.02
N LEU A 371 -9.76 5.56 -22.92
CA LEU A 371 -10.09 5.08 -24.25
C LEU A 371 -9.57 6.07 -25.27
N GLY A 372 -8.77 5.61 -26.25
CA GLY A 372 -8.31 6.43 -27.36
C GLY A 372 -8.78 5.83 -28.68
N VAL A 373 -9.36 6.65 -29.55
CA VAL A 373 -9.93 6.24 -30.84
C VAL A 373 -9.42 7.13 -31.95
N LYS A 374 -8.84 6.51 -32.96
CA LYS A 374 -8.56 7.18 -34.24
C LYS A 374 -9.83 7.17 -35.09
N VAL A 375 -10.59 8.26 -35.01
CA VAL A 375 -11.90 8.38 -35.68
C VAL A 375 -11.73 8.47 -37.21
N THR A 376 -10.73 9.24 -37.65
CA THR A 376 -10.32 9.32 -39.07
C THR A 376 -8.78 9.24 -39.14
N SER A 377 -8.22 9.34 -40.35
CA SER A 377 -6.76 9.41 -40.52
C SER A 377 -6.15 10.66 -39.88
N THR A 378 -6.93 11.72 -39.71
CA THR A 378 -6.50 13.02 -39.18
C THR A 378 -7.09 13.37 -37.81
N THR A 379 -8.15 12.66 -37.36
CA THR A 379 -8.87 12.94 -36.12
C THR A 379 -8.61 11.84 -35.09
N PHE A 380 -8.11 12.23 -33.94
CA PHE A 380 -7.96 11.36 -32.76
C PHE A 380 -8.82 11.87 -31.61
N MET A 381 -9.49 10.98 -30.91
CA MET A 381 -10.33 11.27 -29.75
C MET A 381 -9.84 10.44 -28.54
N GLN A 382 -9.69 11.09 -27.38
CA GLN A 382 -9.35 10.46 -26.11
C GLN A 382 -10.48 10.73 -25.11
N ILE A 383 -10.95 9.66 -24.46
CA ILE A 383 -11.95 9.73 -23.39
C ILE A 383 -11.34 9.12 -22.13
N ASN A 384 -11.31 9.88 -21.06
CA ASN A 384 -10.88 9.40 -19.75
C ASN A 384 -12.04 9.52 -18.77
N LEU A 385 -12.40 8.40 -18.16
CA LEU A 385 -13.43 8.30 -17.14
C LEU A 385 -12.77 7.81 -15.84
N ALA A 386 -13.10 8.41 -14.72
CA ALA A 386 -12.72 7.85 -13.43
C ALA A 386 -13.84 8.08 -12.42
N GLY A 387 -14.07 7.07 -11.59
CA GLY A 387 -15.00 7.10 -10.50
C GLY A 387 -14.37 6.49 -9.24
N ARG A 388 -14.65 7.08 -8.09
CA ARG A 388 -14.23 6.57 -6.79
C ARG A 388 -15.30 6.84 -5.77
N GLN A 389 -15.61 5.81 -4.99
CA GLN A 389 -16.38 5.92 -3.76
C GLN A 389 -15.52 5.41 -2.60
N GLU A 390 -15.43 6.21 -1.56
CA GLU A 390 -14.77 5.84 -0.31
C GLU A 390 -15.68 6.12 0.86
N ARG A 391 -15.89 5.11 1.67
CA ARG A 391 -16.54 5.22 2.96
C ARG A 391 -15.55 4.98 4.07
N TYR A 392 -15.39 5.97 4.91
CA TYR A 392 -14.59 5.90 6.14
C TYR A 392 -15.52 5.93 7.34
N ASN A 393 -15.47 4.90 8.17
CA ASN A 393 -16.20 4.77 9.43
C ASN A 393 -15.23 4.98 10.61
N GLN A 394 -15.73 5.53 11.71
CA GLN A 394 -14.97 5.73 12.94
C GLN A 394 -15.90 5.89 14.16
N PRO A 395 -15.38 5.80 15.41
CA PRO A 395 -16.14 6.16 16.61
C PRO A 395 -16.68 7.60 16.51
N ALA A 396 -17.80 7.89 17.17
CA ALA A 396 -18.41 9.24 17.15
C ALA A 396 -17.46 10.34 17.64
N ALA A 397 -16.57 10.02 18.60
CA ALA A 397 -15.56 10.93 19.12
C ALA A 397 -14.41 11.22 18.11
N GLY A 398 -14.33 10.48 17.01
CA GLY A 398 -13.25 10.55 16.03
C GLY A 398 -11.99 9.80 16.46
N THR A 399 -11.32 9.17 15.50
CA THR A 399 -10.14 8.31 15.75
C THR A 399 -9.02 9.04 16.48
N ARG A 400 -8.64 10.24 16.03
CA ARG A 400 -7.54 11.02 16.62
C ARG A 400 -7.82 11.40 18.07
N SER A 401 -9.02 11.93 18.34
CA SER A 401 -9.42 12.31 19.70
C SER A 401 -9.44 11.10 20.61
N PHE A 402 -9.88 9.95 20.09
CA PHE A 402 -9.95 8.72 20.84
C PHE A 402 -8.55 8.21 21.25
N TYR A 403 -7.58 8.17 20.33
CA TYR A 403 -6.19 7.83 20.66
C TYR A 403 -5.57 8.83 21.64
N SER A 404 -5.84 10.12 21.50
CA SER A 404 -5.40 11.12 22.46
C SER A 404 -5.96 10.87 23.86
N ASN A 405 -7.23 10.47 23.95
CA ASN A 405 -7.86 10.14 25.22
C ASN A 405 -7.25 8.89 25.86
N ILE A 406 -6.90 7.86 25.07
CA ILE A 406 -6.18 6.69 25.58
C ILE A 406 -4.85 7.10 26.25
N LEU A 407 -4.07 7.97 25.55
CA LEU A 407 -2.77 8.42 26.04
C LEU A 407 -2.83 9.31 27.29
N THR A 408 -3.94 10.03 27.49
CA THR A 408 -4.09 11.00 28.58
C THR A 408 -4.92 10.50 29.75
N THR A 409 -5.62 9.39 29.58
CA THR A 409 -6.43 8.81 30.65
C THR A 409 -5.55 7.99 31.59
N ARG A 410 -5.54 8.39 32.84
CA ARG A 410 -4.75 7.76 33.91
C ARG A 410 -5.22 6.31 34.14
N PRO A 411 -4.34 5.36 34.46
CA PRO A 411 -4.70 3.97 34.72
C PRO A 411 -5.61 3.81 35.95
N ASN A 412 -5.51 4.73 36.90
CA ASN A 412 -6.26 4.74 38.16
C ASN A 412 -7.46 5.69 38.15
N ARG A 413 -7.92 6.17 37.00
CA ARG A 413 -8.95 7.20 36.93
C ARG A 413 -10.34 6.66 37.30
N TYR A 414 -10.71 5.52 36.76
CA TYR A 414 -11.96 4.81 36.99
C TYR A 414 -11.82 3.33 36.55
N PRO A 415 -12.62 2.40 37.12
CA PRO A 415 -12.68 1.05 36.60
C PRO A 415 -13.35 1.02 35.22
N VAL A 416 -13.13 -0.03 34.44
CA VAL A 416 -13.81 -0.20 33.14
C VAL A 416 -15.31 -0.31 33.34
N TYR A 417 -15.73 -1.13 34.30
CA TYR A 417 -17.13 -1.33 34.71
C TYR A 417 -17.26 -1.23 36.21
N ASN A 418 -18.39 -0.77 36.68
CA ASN A 418 -18.82 -0.86 38.06
C ASN A 418 -19.34 -2.28 38.39
N PRO A 419 -19.52 -2.63 39.69
CA PRO A 419 -20.07 -3.94 40.09
C PRO A 419 -21.45 -4.28 39.51
N ASP A 420 -22.26 -3.27 39.17
CA ASP A 420 -23.59 -3.40 38.57
C ASP A 420 -23.56 -3.52 37.02
N GLY A 421 -22.36 -3.51 36.43
CA GLY A 421 -22.17 -3.59 34.98
C GLY A 421 -22.26 -2.25 34.24
N SER A 422 -22.56 -1.14 34.91
CA SER A 422 -22.47 0.20 34.32
C SER A 422 -21.01 0.60 34.08
N TYR A 423 -20.77 1.60 33.24
CA TYR A 423 -19.43 2.10 32.99
C TYR A 423 -18.90 2.87 34.20
N GLY A 424 -17.66 2.62 34.60
CA GLY A 424 -17.01 3.38 35.66
C GLY A 424 -16.84 4.85 35.28
N SER A 425 -17.06 5.75 36.24
CA SER A 425 -16.93 7.20 36.04
C SER A 425 -16.13 7.84 37.18
N TYR A 426 -15.63 9.06 36.95
CA TYR A 426 -14.96 9.85 37.96
C TYR A 426 -15.92 10.88 38.57
N ILE A 427 -15.85 11.07 39.88
CA ILE A 427 -16.82 11.88 40.68
C ILE A 427 -17.02 13.30 40.13
N ASP A 428 -15.96 13.94 39.62
CA ASP A 428 -16.01 15.32 39.10
C ASP A 428 -16.25 15.41 37.60
N SER A 429 -16.43 14.27 36.92
CA SER A 429 -16.63 14.29 35.47
C SER A 429 -18.11 14.24 35.13
N LYS A 430 -18.54 15.13 34.24
CA LYS A 430 -19.80 14.94 33.54
C LYS A 430 -19.84 13.52 32.97
N ALA A 431 -20.99 12.87 33.10
CA ALA A 431 -21.26 11.57 32.51
C ALA A 431 -20.66 11.48 31.10
N ASN A 432 -20.24 10.30 30.66
CA ASN A 432 -19.74 10.04 29.31
C ASN A 432 -18.22 10.21 29.07
N GLN A 433 -17.38 9.97 30.05
CA GLN A 433 -15.91 9.99 29.86
C GLN A 433 -15.25 8.60 29.87
N ASN A 434 -15.96 7.53 30.21
CA ASN A 434 -15.41 6.20 30.14
C ASN A 434 -15.03 5.84 28.70
N LEU A 435 -13.75 5.48 28.49
CA LEU A 435 -13.23 5.24 27.14
C LEU A 435 -13.91 4.06 26.47
N LYS A 436 -14.28 3.02 27.20
CA LYS A 436 -14.99 1.87 26.65
C LYS A 436 -16.43 2.21 26.28
N GLY A 437 -17.10 3.00 27.11
CA GLY A 437 -18.42 3.55 26.79
C GLY A 437 -18.39 4.50 25.59
N LEU A 438 -17.37 5.36 25.50
CA LEU A 438 -17.16 6.22 24.34
C LEU A 438 -16.90 5.43 23.05
N LEU A 439 -16.23 4.27 23.14
CA LEU A 439 -15.99 3.43 21.99
C LEU A 439 -17.22 2.64 21.57
N TYR A 440 -17.92 2.03 22.55
CA TYR A 440 -18.97 1.08 22.23
C TYR A 440 -20.35 1.74 22.11
N ASP A 441 -20.68 2.68 23.00
CA ASP A 441 -22.04 3.17 23.16
C ASP A 441 -22.27 4.61 22.74
N ASN A 442 -21.23 5.42 22.56
CA ASN A 442 -21.40 6.81 22.15
C ASN A 442 -21.85 6.98 20.68
N GLY A 443 -21.78 5.90 19.89
CA GLY A 443 -22.20 5.93 18.50
C GLY A 443 -21.05 5.92 17.50
N HIS A 444 -21.35 6.33 16.27
CA HIS A 444 -20.39 6.26 15.16
C HIS A 444 -20.52 7.45 14.23
N GLN A 445 -19.47 7.66 13.47
CA GLN A 445 -19.40 8.65 12.40
C GLN A 445 -18.92 7.97 11.12
N PHE A 446 -19.58 8.25 10.01
CA PHE A 446 -19.08 7.85 8.71
C PHE A 446 -19.02 9.00 7.73
N LYS A 447 -17.97 9.00 6.92
CA LYS A 447 -17.75 9.91 5.81
C LYS A 447 -17.85 9.13 4.51
N ASP A 448 -18.81 9.48 3.66
CA ASP A 448 -18.96 8.94 2.30
C ASP A 448 -18.45 10.00 1.32
N SER A 449 -17.37 9.68 0.60
CA SER A 449 -16.75 10.58 -0.36
C SER A 449 -16.84 9.96 -1.76
N ARG A 450 -17.29 10.74 -2.73
CA ARG A 450 -17.48 10.34 -4.12
C ARG A 450 -16.75 11.32 -5.02
N HIS A 451 -15.95 10.78 -5.92
CA HIS A 451 -15.22 11.54 -6.92
C HIS A 451 -15.56 10.98 -8.30
N MET A 452 -15.87 11.86 -9.23
CA MET A 452 -16.10 11.50 -10.63
C MET A 452 -15.35 12.47 -11.53
N SER A 453 -14.75 11.97 -12.56
CA SER A 453 -14.14 12.79 -13.60
C SER A 453 -14.43 12.23 -14.99
N PHE A 454 -14.59 13.13 -15.91
CA PHE A 454 -14.76 12.87 -17.35
C PHE A 454 -13.93 13.87 -18.13
N ASP A 455 -13.07 13.38 -19.01
CA ASP A 455 -12.30 14.20 -19.93
C ASP A 455 -12.51 13.72 -21.34
N LEU A 456 -12.72 14.66 -22.25
CA LEU A 456 -12.78 14.44 -23.68
C LEU A 456 -11.74 15.33 -24.35
N THR A 457 -10.75 14.73 -24.99
CA THR A 457 -9.76 15.42 -25.82
C THR A 457 -9.97 15.03 -27.28
N ILE A 458 -10.06 16.02 -28.13
CA ILE A 458 -10.13 15.85 -29.59
C ILE A 458 -8.90 16.52 -30.19
N LYS A 459 -8.14 15.76 -30.96
CA LYS A 459 -6.98 16.24 -31.72
C LYS A 459 -7.20 16.05 -33.18
N GLN A 460 -7.20 17.18 -33.93
CA GLN A 460 -7.36 17.25 -35.37
C GLN A 460 -6.07 17.67 -36.03
N LYS A 461 -5.50 16.83 -36.89
CA LYS A 461 -4.39 17.21 -37.76
C LYS A 461 -4.89 18.12 -38.86
N MET A 462 -4.16 19.17 -39.15
CA MET A 462 -4.45 20.17 -40.15
C MET A 462 -3.32 20.27 -41.17
N ASP A 463 -2.72 19.14 -41.53
CA ASP A 463 -1.61 19.04 -42.48
C ASP A 463 -2.00 19.61 -43.88
N PHE A 464 -3.31 19.72 -44.17
CA PHE A 464 -3.83 20.36 -45.39
C PHE A 464 -3.62 21.88 -45.41
N LEU A 465 -3.39 22.52 -44.28
CA LEU A 465 -3.05 23.95 -44.16
C LEU A 465 -1.54 24.15 -44.02
N LEU A 466 -0.92 23.37 -43.16
CA LEU A 466 0.51 23.44 -42.89
C LEU A 466 0.97 22.10 -42.28
N ASP A 467 2.03 21.54 -42.84
CA ASP A 467 2.59 20.27 -42.39
C ASP A 467 2.93 20.31 -40.89
N GLY A 468 2.43 19.34 -40.16
CA GLY A 468 2.63 19.22 -38.71
C GLY A 468 1.70 20.10 -37.87
N LEU A 469 0.84 20.92 -38.48
CA LEU A 469 -0.17 21.70 -37.75
C LEU A 469 -1.25 20.77 -37.17
N TYR A 470 -1.63 21.00 -35.93
CA TYR A 470 -2.80 20.35 -35.33
C TYR A 470 -3.54 21.28 -34.37
N LEU A 471 -4.83 21.03 -34.23
CA LEU A 471 -5.69 21.63 -33.22
C LEU A 471 -6.01 20.56 -32.18
N GLU A 472 -5.90 20.91 -30.90
CA GLU A 472 -6.26 20.05 -29.77
C GLU A 472 -7.20 20.83 -28.86
N ALA A 473 -8.33 20.21 -28.53
CA ALA A 473 -9.30 20.75 -27.60
C ALA A 473 -9.63 19.69 -26.52
N THR A 474 -9.65 20.11 -25.28
CA THR A 474 -10.01 19.25 -24.15
C THR A 474 -11.13 19.87 -23.34
N GLY A 475 -12.21 19.11 -23.17
CA GLY A 475 -13.28 19.39 -22.21
C GLY A 475 -13.13 18.48 -21.00
N SER A 476 -13.22 19.04 -19.79
CA SER A 476 -13.10 18.30 -18.55
C SER A 476 -14.23 18.62 -17.59
N TYR A 477 -14.76 17.58 -16.97
CA TYR A 477 -15.73 17.67 -15.86
C TYR A 477 -15.18 16.93 -14.65
N TYR A 478 -15.27 17.56 -13.48
CA TYR A 478 -14.88 16.96 -12.21
C TYR A 478 -15.91 17.29 -11.15
N SER A 479 -16.33 16.27 -10.40
CA SER A 479 -17.23 16.39 -9.25
C SER A 479 -16.65 15.64 -8.06
N ALA A 480 -16.58 16.32 -6.93
CA ALA A 480 -16.20 15.74 -5.64
C ALA A 480 -17.27 16.09 -4.61
N THR A 481 -17.85 15.07 -4.00
CA THR A 481 -18.89 15.22 -2.99
C THR A 481 -18.51 14.43 -1.76
N SER A 482 -18.70 14.99 -0.58
CA SER A 482 -18.43 14.33 0.68
C SER A 482 -19.58 14.58 1.67
N TYR A 483 -20.11 13.52 2.20
CA TYR A 483 -21.14 13.55 3.23
C TYR A 483 -20.57 13.00 4.53
N LEU A 484 -20.68 13.77 5.60
CA LEU A 484 -20.34 13.37 6.95
C LEU A 484 -21.61 13.16 7.74
N THR A 485 -21.81 11.96 8.27
CA THR A 485 -22.93 11.62 9.14
C THR A 485 -22.39 11.19 10.48
N THR A 486 -22.78 11.90 11.54
CA THR A 486 -22.48 11.54 12.92
C THR A 486 -23.78 11.14 13.62
N ARG A 487 -23.77 10.00 14.25
CA ARG A 487 -24.83 9.51 15.14
C ARG A 487 -24.21 9.29 16.50
N SER A 488 -24.60 10.08 17.45
CA SER A 488 -24.13 9.99 18.85
C SER A 488 -25.31 9.85 19.79
N LYS A 489 -25.09 9.13 20.87
CA LYS A 489 -26.01 9.00 21.99
C LYS A 489 -25.24 9.13 23.30
N GLU A 490 -25.91 9.56 24.34
CA GLU A 490 -25.38 9.48 25.69
C GLU A 490 -25.48 8.04 26.21
N PHE A 491 -24.56 7.67 27.06
CA PHE A 491 -24.56 6.39 27.76
C PHE A 491 -24.46 6.60 29.27
N ALA A 492 -25.03 5.69 30.04
CA ALA A 492 -24.94 5.74 31.51
C ALA A 492 -23.51 5.32 31.96
N ALA A 493 -22.94 6.12 32.84
CA ALA A 493 -21.67 5.85 33.53
C ALA A 493 -21.83 6.03 35.03
#